data_1734c9161aaf44a32a57a6e9bee8116b
#
_entry.id   1734c9161aaf44a32a57a6e9bee8116b
#
_cell.length_a   1.000
_cell.length_b   1.000
_cell.length_c   1.000
_cell.angle_alpha   90.00
_cell.angle_beta   90.00
_cell.angle_gamma   90.00
#
_symmetry.space_group_name_H-M   'P 1'
#
loop_
_entity.id
_entity.type
_entity.pdbx_description
1 polymer ?
#
loop_
_entity_poly.entity_id
_entity_poly.type
_entity_poly.pdbx_seq_one_letter_code
_entity_poly.pdbx_strand_id
1 'polypeptide(L)'
;MPSKKNMMKKNLENLHLKERINYGYRKVIIMMLVSGLFSIVVIGMLFANTMHYVQNVTVADRAVKICRINVNSSARNIREMALNNDTSSYDGYEQTVERLLAEVNTQLKNLKNSGVIPDADCEEYASALTDWGNIGYSIMKEIKSGDKDKAVDSILNDCTPALNKAVKIATRLDEMTDEVSSQAVRITVISAVAGIVCIIICLVLAWKLAIKTGKKVLESILVPLREVEN
;
A
#
# COMPACT_ATOMS: atom_id res chain seq x y z
N MET A 1 31.73 16.54 -44.64
CA MET A 1 31.24 17.20 -43.42
C MET A 1 32.13 16.80 -42.25
N PRO A 2 32.76 17.69 -41.51
CA PRO A 2 33.59 17.30 -40.38
C PRO A 2 32.71 16.69 -39.29
N SER A 3 33.16 15.54 -38.74
CA SER A 3 32.46 14.81 -37.69
C SER A 3 32.24 15.73 -36.50
N LYS A 4 31.04 15.63 -35.83
CA LYS A 4 30.67 16.35 -34.58
C LYS A 4 31.81 16.29 -33.54
N LYS A 5 32.62 15.24 -33.58
CA LYS A 5 33.80 14.98 -32.72
C LYS A 5 34.93 15.99 -33.00
N ASN A 6 35.15 16.34 -34.28
CA ASN A 6 36.19 17.30 -34.69
C ASN A 6 35.80 18.74 -34.41
N MET A 7 34.53 19.12 -34.58
CA MET A 7 34.03 20.46 -34.20
C MET A 7 34.15 20.74 -32.70
N MET A 8 33.88 19.72 -31.88
CA MET A 8 33.94 19.82 -30.42
C MET A 8 35.37 19.89 -29.90
N LYS A 9 36.31 19.26 -30.60
CA LYS A 9 37.74 19.33 -30.31
C LYS A 9 38.29 20.72 -30.62
N LYS A 10 37.94 21.28 -31.77
CA LYS A 10 38.34 22.60 -32.23
C LYS A 10 37.80 23.76 -31.37
N ASN A 11 36.60 23.58 -30.79
CA ASN A 11 36.05 24.57 -29.87
C ASN A 11 36.72 24.56 -28.48
N LEU A 12 37.29 23.44 -28.05
CA LEU A 12 38.00 23.35 -26.76
C LEU A 12 39.44 23.88 -26.89
N GLU A 13 40.09 23.73 -28.03
CA GLU A 13 41.44 24.20 -28.27
C GLU A 13 41.58 25.72 -28.29
N ASN A 14 40.48 26.43 -28.60
CA ASN A 14 40.44 27.90 -28.65
C ASN A 14 40.05 28.58 -27.32
N LEU A 15 39.79 27.80 -26.26
CA LEU A 15 39.42 28.34 -24.94
C LEU A 15 40.63 28.52 -24.04
N HIS A 16 40.66 29.56 -23.22
CA HIS A 16 41.67 29.73 -22.16
C HIS A 16 41.62 28.56 -21.16
N LEU A 17 42.76 28.21 -20.54
CA LEU A 17 42.89 27.10 -19.59
C LEU A 17 41.79 27.08 -18.53
N LYS A 18 41.48 28.24 -17.94
CA LYS A 18 40.40 28.41 -16.94
C LYS A 18 39.02 27.98 -17.49
N GLU A 19 38.75 28.33 -18.74
CA GLU A 19 37.46 27.98 -19.38
C GLU A 19 37.35 26.51 -19.72
N ARG A 20 38.43 25.83 -20.09
CA ARG A 20 38.48 24.39 -20.34
C ARG A 20 38.19 23.57 -19.07
N ILE A 21 38.82 24.00 -17.98
CA ILE A 21 38.60 23.40 -16.65
C ILE A 21 37.13 23.61 -16.22
N ASN A 22 36.63 24.81 -16.33
CA ASN A 22 35.27 25.17 -15.95
C ASN A 22 34.21 24.41 -16.78
N TYR A 23 34.46 24.20 -18.07
CA TYR A 23 33.59 23.38 -18.94
C TYR A 23 33.50 21.91 -18.50
N GLY A 24 34.64 21.32 -18.08
CA GLY A 24 34.67 19.97 -17.50
C GLY A 24 33.82 19.84 -16.23
N TYR A 25 34.06 20.75 -15.26
CA TYR A 25 33.32 20.81 -14.00
C TYR A 25 31.82 20.99 -14.23
N ARG A 26 31.43 21.94 -15.09
CA ARG A 26 30.02 22.21 -15.40
C ARG A 26 29.29 20.99 -15.93
N LYS A 27 29.93 20.16 -16.78
CA LYS A 27 29.32 18.91 -17.27
C LYS A 27 29.11 17.89 -16.16
N VAL A 28 30.08 17.72 -15.28
CA VAL A 28 29.97 16.79 -14.15
C VAL A 28 28.88 17.23 -13.21
N ILE A 29 28.82 18.52 -12.86
CA ILE A 29 27.79 19.11 -11.98
C ILE A 29 26.41 18.90 -12.60
N ILE A 30 26.19 19.21 -13.88
CA ILE A 30 24.90 19.02 -14.54
C ILE A 30 24.48 17.54 -14.49
N MET A 31 25.39 16.61 -14.71
CA MET A 31 25.05 15.18 -14.62
C MET A 31 24.70 14.73 -13.20
N MET A 32 25.41 15.25 -12.19
CA MET A 32 25.08 14.99 -10.79
C MET A 32 23.69 15.52 -10.44
N LEU A 33 23.35 16.72 -10.90
CA LEU A 33 22.02 17.32 -10.70
C LEU A 33 20.91 16.50 -11.39
N VAL A 34 21.13 16.07 -12.62
CA VAL A 34 20.17 15.22 -13.36
C VAL A 34 19.97 13.88 -12.67
N SER A 35 21.07 13.23 -12.23
CA SER A 35 20.99 11.96 -11.50
C SER A 35 20.29 12.12 -10.15
N GLY A 36 20.58 13.20 -9.42
CA GLY A 36 19.92 13.53 -8.15
C GLY A 36 18.42 13.77 -8.32
N LEU A 37 18.03 14.54 -9.34
CA LEU A 37 16.62 14.79 -9.64
C LEU A 37 15.87 13.49 -10.00
N PHE A 38 16.50 12.63 -10.82
CA PHE A 38 15.94 11.34 -11.15
C PHE A 38 15.74 10.45 -9.92
N SER A 39 16.72 10.41 -9.00
CA SER A 39 16.60 9.67 -7.73
C SER A 39 15.43 10.16 -6.88
N ILE A 40 15.21 11.48 -6.80
CA ILE A 40 14.07 12.06 -6.07
C ILE A 40 12.74 11.60 -6.67
N VAL A 41 12.63 11.57 -8.00
CA VAL A 41 11.40 11.09 -8.68
C VAL A 41 11.13 9.63 -8.36
N VAL A 42 12.15 8.76 -8.43
CA VAL A 42 12.02 7.33 -8.10
C VAL A 42 11.58 7.13 -6.64
N ILE A 43 12.20 7.85 -5.70
CA ILE A 43 11.84 7.79 -4.28
C ILE A 43 10.39 8.28 -4.08
N GLY A 44 9.98 9.36 -4.75
CA GLY A 44 8.62 9.88 -4.69
C GLY A 44 7.57 8.87 -5.19
N MET A 45 7.85 8.16 -6.29
CA MET A 45 6.96 7.11 -6.80
C MET A 45 6.85 5.93 -5.83
N LEU A 46 7.96 5.48 -5.24
CA LEU A 46 7.95 4.41 -4.25
C LEU A 46 7.17 4.81 -3.00
N PHE A 47 7.36 6.04 -2.53
CA PHE A 47 6.62 6.58 -1.39
C PHE A 47 5.11 6.62 -1.66
N ALA A 48 4.69 7.11 -2.83
CA ALA A 48 3.28 7.18 -3.21
C ALA A 48 2.63 5.78 -3.26
N ASN A 49 3.30 4.79 -3.85
CA ASN A 49 2.82 3.41 -3.90
C ASN A 49 2.71 2.80 -2.49
N THR A 50 3.70 3.01 -1.64
CA THR A 50 3.69 2.52 -0.25
C THR A 50 2.57 3.17 0.54
N MET A 51 2.35 4.47 0.38
CA MET A 51 1.28 5.20 1.06
C MET A 51 -0.10 4.69 0.64
N HIS A 52 -0.33 4.48 -0.66
CA HIS A 52 -1.56 3.88 -1.16
C HIS A 52 -1.82 2.49 -0.55
N TYR A 53 -0.79 1.65 -0.49
CA TYR A 53 -0.89 0.33 0.13
C TYR A 53 -1.28 0.42 1.62
N VAL A 54 -0.58 1.25 2.39
CA VAL A 54 -0.82 1.37 3.84
C VAL A 54 -2.19 1.99 4.14
N GLN A 55 -2.59 3.03 3.41
CA GLN A 55 -3.82 3.76 3.70
C GLN A 55 -5.09 3.06 3.19
N ASN A 56 -4.99 2.30 2.12
CA ASN A 56 -6.17 1.70 1.48
C ASN A 56 -6.20 0.17 1.67
N VAL A 57 -5.18 -0.53 1.21
CA VAL A 57 -5.21 -2.01 1.19
C VAL A 57 -5.17 -2.58 2.60
N THR A 58 -4.26 -2.10 3.46
CA THR A 58 -4.17 -2.55 4.85
C THR A 58 -5.43 -2.21 5.65
N VAL A 59 -6.05 -1.06 5.35
CA VAL A 59 -7.31 -0.66 6.00
C VAL A 59 -8.45 -1.58 5.59
N ALA A 60 -8.57 -1.93 4.31
CA ALA A 60 -9.58 -2.86 3.81
C ALA A 60 -9.44 -4.25 4.42
N ASP A 61 -8.23 -4.82 4.37
CA ASP A 61 -7.91 -6.13 4.94
C ASP A 61 -8.26 -6.20 6.44
N ARG A 62 -7.81 -5.19 7.19
CA ARG A 62 -8.12 -5.08 8.61
C ARG A 62 -9.62 -4.97 8.87
N ALA A 63 -10.35 -4.20 8.07
CA ALA A 63 -11.78 -4.00 8.24
C ALA A 63 -12.55 -5.31 8.07
N VAL A 64 -12.25 -6.11 7.04
CA VAL A 64 -12.87 -7.44 6.82
C VAL A 64 -12.60 -8.37 7.99
N LYS A 65 -11.34 -8.45 8.44
CA LYS A 65 -10.92 -9.32 9.57
C LYS A 65 -11.60 -8.93 10.88
N ILE A 66 -11.69 -7.64 11.21
CA ILE A 66 -12.36 -7.16 12.42
C ILE A 66 -13.86 -7.42 12.35
N CYS A 67 -14.52 -7.17 11.21
CA CYS A 67 -15.93 -7.50 11.05
C CYS A 67 -16.18 -8.99 11.32
N ARG A 68 -15.40 -9.88 10.72
CA ARG A 68 -15.52 -11.34 10.92
C ARG A 68 -15.32 -11.75 12.38
N ILE A 69 -14.33 -11.20 13.06
CA ILE A 69 -14.05 -11.47 14.49
C ILE A 69 -15.22 -11.00 15.35
N ASN A 70 -15.70 -9.77 15.15
CA ASN A 70 -16.74 -9.18 15.97
C ASN A 70 -18.09 -9.87 15.78
N VAL A 71 -18.45 -10.27 14.56
CA VAL A 71 -19.68 -11.01 14.28
C VAL A 71 -19.65 -12.40 14.93
N ASN A 72 -18.52 -13.12 14.81
CA ASN A 72 -18.37 -14.42 15.50
C ASN A 72 -18.41 -14.27 17.02
N SER A 73 -17.79 -13.22 17.58
CA SER A 73 -17.83 -12.93 19.00
C SER A 73 -19.25 -12.57 19.47
N SER A 74 -20.00 -11.80 18.67
CA SER A 74 -21.42 -11.51 18.94
C SER A 74 -22.27 -12.76 18.92
N ALA A 75 -22.08 -13.64 17.91
CA ALA A 75 -22.80 -14.92 17.86
C ALA A 75 -22.50 -15.81 19.07
N ARG A 76 -21.26 -15.80 19.55
CA ARG A 76 -20.91 -16.54 20.77
C ARG A 76 -21.61 -15.95 22.00
N ASN A 77 -21.62 -14.63 22.16
CA ASN A 77 -22.29 -13.98 23.29
C ASN A 77 -23.81 -14.26 23.29
N ILE A 78 -24.48 -14.26 22.13
CA ILE A 78 -25.90 -14.62 22.01
C ILE A 78 -26.13 -16.07 22.44
N ARG A 79 -25.27 -17.01 22.04
CA ARG A 79 -25.38 -18.42 22.45
C ARG A 79 -25.12 -18.58 23.95
N GLU A 80 -24.12 -17.92 24.52
CA GLU A 80 -23.82 -17.92 25.95
C GLU A 80 -25.02 -17.36 26.74
N MET A 81 -25.64 -16.26 26.28
CA MET A 81 -26.84 -15.71 26.89
C MET A 81 -28.01 -16.70 26.88
N ALA A 82 -28.23 -17.45 25.78
CA ALA A 82 -29.28 -18.46 25.71
C ALA A 82 -29.06 -19.63 26.67
N LEU A 83 -27.79 -20.00 26.88
CA LEU A 83 -27.41 -21.11 27.78
C LEU A 83 -27.34 -20.68 29.25
N ASN A 84 -27.24 -19.38 29.54
CA ASN A 84 -27.14 -18.88 30.90
C ASN A 84 -28.51 -18.86 31.58
N ASN A 85 -28.59 -19.33 32.83
CA ASN A 85 -29.79 -19.27 33.67
C ASN A 85 -29.86 -18.03 34.55
N ASP A 86 -28.73 -17.32 34.70
CA ASP A 86 -28.67 -16.08 35.47
C ASP A 86 -29.11 -14.88 34.58
N THR A 87 -30.38 -14.47 34.75
CA THR A 87 -30.96 -13.38 34.00
C THR A 87 -30.31 -12.02 34.33
N SER A 88 -29.63 -11.88 35.47
CA SER A 88 -28.94 -10.64 35.83
C SER A 88 -27.75 -10.32 34.93
N SER A 89 -27.21 -11.32 34.25
CA SER A 89 -26.10 -11.18 33.31
C SER A 89 -26.52 -10.80 31.87
N TYR A 90 -27.83 -10.85 31.55
CA TYR A 90 -28.32 -10.68 30.17
C TYR A 90 -28.01 -9.30 29.58
N ASP A 91 -28.12 -8.25 30.39
CA ASP A 91 -27.81 -6.88 29.95
C ASP A 91 -26.31 -6.73 29.60
N GLY A 92 -25.43 -7.45 30.27
CA GLY A 92 -24.01 -7.47 29.97
C GLY A 92 -23.68 -8.11 28.61
N TYR A 93 -24.37 -9.21 28.27
CA TYR A 93 -24.26 -9.84 26.96
C TYR A 93 -24.78 -8.92 25.87
N GLU A 94 -25.96 -8.31 26.04
CA GLU A 94 -26.57 -7.40 25.08
C GLU A 94 -25.65 -6.20 24.81
N GLN A 95 -25.18 -5.50 25.85
CA GLN A 95 -24.24 -4.38 25.71
C GLN A 95 -22.96 -4.79 24.97
N THR A 96 -22.47 -6.00 25.21
CA THR A 96 -21.29 -6.53 24.50
C THR A 96 -21.59 -6.72 23.02
N VAL A 97 -22.73 -7.30 22.66
CA VAL A 97 -23.15 -7.52 21.28
C VAL A 97 -23.36 -6.17 20.58
N GLU A 98 -24.03 -5.20 21.21
CA GLU A 98 -24.23 -3.87 20.65
C GLU A 98 -22.91 -3.16 20.35
N ARG A 99 -21.95 -3.19 21.27
CA ARG A 99 -20.64 -2.59 21.07
C ARG A 99 -19.88 -3.26 19.91
N LEU A 100 -19.93 -4.58 19.80
CA LEU A 100 -19.29 -5.32 18.72
C LEU A 100 -19.93 -5.00 17.35
N LEU A 101 -21.25 -4.89 17.29
CA LEU A 101 -21.96 -4.51 16.07
C LEU A 101 -21.75 -3.04 15.69
N ALA A 102 -21.62 -2.14 16.66
CA ALA A 102 -21.23 -0.75 16.38
C ALA A 102 -19.83 -0.66 15.76
N GLU A 103 -18.89 -1.48 16.23
CA GLU A 103 -17.57 -1.57 15.62
C GLU A 103 -17.62 -2.18 14.21
N VAL A 104 -18.46 -3.20 13.97
CA VAL A 104 -18.70 -3.74 12.62
C VAL A 104 -19.14 -2.64 11.66
N ASN A 105 -20.12 -1.81 12.07
CA ASN A 105 -20.61 -0.69 11.25
C ASN A 105 -19.50 0.33 10.93
N THR A 106 -18.61 0.57 11.89
CA THR A 106 -17.44 1.45 11.69
C THR A 106 -16.48 0.85 10.67
N GLN A 107 -16.19 -0.44 10.79
CA GLN A 107 -15.27 -1.13 9.87
C GLN A 107 -15.86 -1.28 8.46
N LEU A 108 -17.17 -1.47 8.31
CA LEU A 108 -17.83 -1.45 6.99
C LEU A 108 -17.67 -0.09 6.28
N LYS A 109 -17.76 1.01 7.02
CA LYS A 109 -17.47 2.34 6.46
C LYS A 109 -16.01 2.47 6.02
N ASN A 110 -15.08 1.99 6.84
CA ASN A 110 -13.65 1.98 6.50
C ASN A 110 -13.37 1.13 5.26
N LEU A 111 -14.01 -0.04 5.14
CA LEU A 111 -13.91 -0.93 3.98
C LEU A 111 -14.38 -0.22 2.71
N LYS A 112 -15.56 0.38 2.74
CA LYS A 112 -16.12 1.14 1.60
C LYS A 112 -15.23 2.33 1.22
N ASN A 113 -14.78 3.09 2.21
CA ASN A 113 -13.94 4.28 1.99
C ASN A 113 -12.53 3.94 1.48
N SER A 114 -12.05 2.72 1.67
CA SER A 114 -10.74 2.29 1.16
C SER A 114 -10.70 2.24 -0.37
N GLY A 115 -11.85 2.04 -1.03
CA GLY A 115 -11.96 1.90 -2.48
C GLY A 115 -11.23 0.67 -3.06
N VAL A 116 -10.83 -0.29 -2.20
CA VAL A 116 -10.11 -1.51 -2.60
C VAL A 116 -11.07 -2.59 -3.07
N ILE A 117 -12.22 -2.70 -2.39
CA ILE A 117 -13.28 -3.65 -2.71
C ILE A 117 -14.37 -2.92 -3.51
N PRO A 118 -14.93 -3.54 -4.57
CA PRO A 118 -16.04 -2.97 -5.32
C PRO A 118 -17.23 -2.65 -4.42
N ASP A 119 -17.91 -1.53 -4.70
CA ASP A 119 -19.06 -1.09 -3.90
C ASP A 119 -20.16 -2.15 -3.78
N ALA A 120 -20.42 -2.90 -4.84
CA ALA A 120 -21.41 -3.98 -4.85
C ALA A 120 -21.08 -5.09 -3.83
N ASP A 121 -19.80 -5.47 -3.72
CA ASP A 121 -19.37 -6.48 -2.75
C ASP A 121 -19.39 -5.94 -1.32
N CYS A 122 -19.06 -4.66 -1.13
CA CYS A 122 -19.21 -4.00 0.17
C CYS A 122 -20.68 -3.94 0.62
N GLU A 123 -21.61 -3.65 -0.30
CA GLU A 123 -23.05 -3.58 -0.02
C GLU A 123 -23.63 -4.97 0.24
N GLU A 124 -23.22 -6.00 -0.50
CA GLU A 124 -23.62 -7.39 -0.23
C GLU A 124 -23.19 -7.81 1.17
N TYR A 125 -21.96 -7.48 1.58
CA TYR A 125 -21.45 -7.81 2.91
C TYR A 125 -22.20 -7.03 4.00
N ALA A 126 -22.41 -5.73 3.81
CA ALA A 126 -23.16 -4.90 4.75
C ALA A 126 -24.61 -5.39 4.92
N SER A 127 -25.29 -5.78 3.84
CA SER A 127 -26.62 -6.37 3.89
C SER A 127 -26.64 -7.68 4.69
N ALA A 128 -25.70 -8.60 4.40
CA ALA A 128 -25.63 -9.87 5.10
C ALA A 128 -25.35 -9.71 6.61
N LEU A 129 -24.53 -8.74 6.99
CA LEU A 129 -24.25 -8.41 8.39
C LEU A 129 -25.44 -7.74 9.09
N THR A 130 -26.17 -6.90 8.38
CA THR A 130 -27.40 -6.27 8.89
C THR A 130 -28.48 -7.30 9.12
N ASP A 131 -28.72 -8.20 8.15
CA ASP A 131 -29.68 -9.30 8.26
C ASP A 131 -29.37 -10.18 9.47
N TRP A 132 -28.10 -10.57 9.60
CA TRP A 132 -27.63 -11.38 10.73
C TRP A 132 -27.80 -10.62 12.06
N GLY A 133 -27.47 -9.34 12.13
CA GLY A 133 -27.63 -8.50 13.32
C GLY A 133 -29.10 -8.43 13.77
N ASN A 134 -30.02 -8.24 12.83
CA ASN A 134 -31.47 -8.20 13.13
C ASN A 134 -31.97 -9.54 13.72
N ILE A 135 -31.50 -10.66 13.18
CA ILE A 135 -31.80 -12.00 13.73
C ILE A 135 -31.24 -12.11 15.15
N GLY A 136 -29.99 -11.66 15.38
CA GLY A 136 -29.35 -11.66 16.69
C GLY A 136 -30.14 -10.87 17.75
N TYR A 137 -30.62 -9.67 17.39
CA TYR A 137 -31.48 -8.86 18.26
C TYR A 137 -32.82 -9.54 18.56
N SER A 138 -33.46 -10.18 17.59
CA SER A 138 -34.70 -10.95 17.81
C SER A 138 -34.46 -12.08 18.82
N ILE A 139 -33.39 -12.82 18.69
CA ILE A 139 -33.03 -13.92 19.59
C ILE A 139 -32.78 -13.41 21.02
N MET A 140 -32.02 -12.32 21.19
CA MET A 140 -31.81 -11.74 22.53
C MET A 140 -33.11 -11.32 23.19
N LYS A 141 -34.09 -10.80 22.40
CA LYS A 141 -35.44 -10.47 22.91
C LYS A 141 -36.21 -11.73 23.30
N GLU A 142 -36.12 -12.81 22.53
CA GLU A 142 -36.74 -14.10 22.89
C GLU A 142 -36.17 -14.65 24.20
N ILE A 143 -34.85 -14.61 24.37
CA ILE A 143 -34.17 -15.03 25.61
C ILE A 143 -34.69 -14.18 26.81
N LYS A 144 -34.74 -12.86 26.67
CA LYS A 144 -35.22 -11.95 27.71
C LYS A 144 -36.69 -12.15 28.08
N SER A 145 -37.52 -12.58 27.11
CA SER A 145 -38.93 -12.91 27.37
C SER A 145 -39.13 -14.27 28.03
N GLY A 146 -38.08 -15.05 28.22
CA GLY A 146 -38.13 -16.37 28.84
C GLY A 146 -38.40 -17.52 27.86
N ASP A 147 -38.54 -17.24 26.55
CA ASP A 147 -38.81 -18.24 25.51
C ASP A 147 -37.51 -18.86 24.99
N LYS A 148 -36.83 -19.61 25.87
CA LYS A 148 -35.50 -20.17 25.56
C LYS A 148 -35.54 -21.24 24.47
N ASP A 149 -36.57 -22.03 24.41
CA ASP A 149 -36.70 -23.09 23.41
C ASP A 149 -36.79 -22.49 22.01
N LYS A 150 -37.59 -21.44 21.87
CA LYS A 150 -37.69 -20.69 20.61
C LYS A 150 -36.38 -19.99 20.27
N ALA A 151 -35.69 -19.37 21.24
CA ALA A 151 -34.39 -18.73 21.03
C ALA A 151 -33.34 -19.75 20.53
N VAL A 152 -33.31 -20.96 21.09
CA VAL A 152 -32.42 -22.04 20.63
C VAL A 152 -32.77 -22.46 19.20
N ASP A 153 -34.05 -22.63 18.87
CA ASP A 153 -34.46 -22.90 17.50
C ASP A 153 -34.04 -21.82 16.50
N SER A 154 -34.30 -20.55 16.85
CA SER A 154 -33.85 -19.39 16.04
C SER A 154 -32.30 -19.31 15.89
N ILE A 155 -31.54 -19.70 16.92
CA ILE A 155 -30.07 -19.77 16.83
C ILE A 155 -29.65 -20.82 15.80
N LEU A 156 -30.26 -21.97 15.78
CA LEU A 156 -29.90 -23.08 14.92
C LEU A 156 -30.36 -22.86 13.47
N ASN A 157 -31.62 -22.46 13.30
CA ASN A 157 -32.25 -22.42 11.99
C ASN A 157 -32.16 -21.06 11.25
N ASP A 158 -31.99 -19.96 11.97
CA ASP A 158 -31.91 -18.63 11.37
C ASP A 158 -30.52 -17.98 11.55
N CYS A 159 -30.02 -17.88 12.79
CA CYS A 159 -28.77 -17.18 13.10
C CYS A 159 -27.54 -17.87 12.51
N THR A 160 -27.44 -19.18 12.66
CA THR A 160 -26.30 -19.96 12.18
C THR A 160 -26.16 -19.94 10.65
N PRO A 161 -27.24 -20.16 9.85
CA PRO A 161 -27.17 -20.01 8.39
C PRO A 161 -26.84 -18.60 7.94
N ALA A 162 -27.41 -17.56 8.58
CA ALA A 162 -27.11 -16.17 8.27
C ALA A 162 -25.65 -15.83 8.60
N LEU A 163 -25.12 -16.31 9.73
CA LEU A 163 -23.70 -16.16 10.09
C LEU A 163 -22.80 -16.81 9.03
N ASN A 164 -23.11 -18.03 8.63
CA ASN A 164 -22.33 -18.75 7.63
C ASN A 164 -22.31 -18.01 6.28
N LYS A 165 -23.44 -17.41 5.88
CA LYS A 165 -23.51 -16.55 4.69
C LYS A 165 -22.58 -15.34 4.82
N ALA A 166 -22.65 -14.62 5.93
CA ALA A 166 -21.78 -13.46 6.19
C ALA A 166 -20.29 -13.84 6.23
N VAL A 167 -19.95 -14.97 6.88
CA VAL A 167 -18.57 -15.49 6.93
C VAL A 167 -18.07 -15.89 5.53
N LYS A 168 -18.92 -16.50 4.70
CA LYS A 168 -18.55 -16.85 3.31
C LYS A 168 -18.24 -15.60 2.48
N ILE A 169 -19.04 -14.55 2.60
CA ILE A 169 -18.76 -13.28 1.93
C ILE A 169 -17.46 -12.69 2.47
N ALA A 170 -17.27 -12.65 3.79
CA ALA A 170 -16.02 -12.16 4.40
C ALA A 170 -14.79 -12.90 3.88
N THR A 171 -14.85 -14.24 3.71
CA THR A 171 -13.74 -15.02 3.16
C THR A 171 -13.43 -14.61 1.73
N ARG A 172 -14.45 -14.39 0.89
CA ARG A 172 -14.25 -13.90 -0.48
C ARG A 172 -13.60 -12.51 -0.49
N LEU A 173 -14.02 -11.60 0.39
CA LEU A 173 -13.43 -10.27 0.51
C LEU A 173 -11.99 -10.32 1.03
N ASP A 174 -11.69 -11.23 1.96
CA ASP A 174 -10.34 -11.49 2.47
C ASP A 174 -9.40 -11.95 1.33
N GLU A 175 -9.86 -12.90 0.49
CA GLU A 175 -9.13 -13.34 -0.71
C GLU A 175 -8.88 -12.18 -1.70
N MET A 176 -9.88 -11.32 -1.92
CA MET A 176 -9.74 -10.15 -2.78
C MET A 176 -8.73 -9.14 -2.23
N THR A 177 -8.76 -8.87 -0.92
CA THR A 177 -7.79 -7.96 -0.28
C THR A 177 -6.37 -8.55 -0.29
N ASP A 178 -6.22 -9.86 -0.09
CA ASP A 178 -4.94 -10.56 -0.17
C ASP A 178 -4.35 -10.52 -1.59
N GLU A 179 -5.18 -10.67 -2.63
CA GLU A 179 -4.75 -10.56 -4.01
C GLU A 179 -4.25 -9.14 -4.34
N VAL A 180 -5.03 -8.11 -3.99
CA VAL A 180 -4.63 -6.70 -4.17
C VAL A 180 -3.36 -6.37 -3.38
N SER A 181 -3.25 -6.88 -2.14
CA SER A 181 -2.07 -6.76 -1.30
C SER A 181 -0.83 -7.35 -1.98
N SER A 182 -0.93 -8.59 -2.46
CA SER A 182 0.16 -9.28 -3.15
C SER A 182 0.61 -8.55 -4.41
N GLN A 183 -0.34 -8.04 -5.19
CA GLN A 183 -0.05 -7.25 -6.38
C GLN A 183 0.65 -5.93 -6.03
N ALA A 184 0.17 -5.21 -5.01
CA ALA A 184 0.77 -3.94 -4.57
C ALA A 184 2.21 -4.13 -4.07
N VAL A 185 2.46 -5.17 -3.27
CA VAL A 185 3.81 -5.53 -2.81
C VAL A 185 4.72 -5.87 -3.98
N ARG A 186 4.24 -6.70 -4.92
CA ARG A 186 5.00 -7.10 -6.11
C ARG A 186 5.38 -5.89 -6.97
N ILE A 187 4.44 -4.98 -7.22
CA ILE A 187 4.70 -3.74 -7.99
C ILE A 187 5.73 -2.88 -7.27
N THR A 188 5.60 -2.71 -5.96
CA THR A 188 6.54 -1.92 -5.15
C THR A 188 7.95 -2.51 -5.20
N VAL A 189 8.10 -3.82 -5.05
CA VAL A 189 9.41 -4.50 -5.12
C VAL A 189 10.02 -4.37 -6.51
N ILE A 190 9.26 -4.63 -7.58
CA ILE A 190 9.76 -4.50 -8.96
C ILE A 190 10.18 -3.05 -9.23
N SER A 191 9.38 -2.08 -8.83
CA SER A 191 9.68 -0.66 -9.02
C SER A 191 10.93 -0.23 -8.24
N ALA A 192 11.11 -0.74 -7.01
CA ALA A 192 12.30 -0.48 -6.20
C ALA A 192 13.58 -1.04 -6.87
N VAL A 193 13.54 -2.30 -7.30
CA VAL A 193 14.68 -2.94 -7.99
C VAL A 193 14.99 -2.22 -9.29
N ALA A 194 14.00 -1.91 -10.12
CA ALA A 194 14.18 -1.17 -11.36
C ALA A 194 14.78 0.22 -11.11
N GLY A 195 14.29 0.93 -10.09
CA GLY A 195 14.82 2.24 -9.68
C GLY A 195 16.28 2.17 -9.26
N ILE A 196 16.66 1.19 -8.43
CA ILE A 196 18.05 0.97 -8.00
C ILE A 196 18.96 0.68 -9.21
N VAL A 197 18.55 -0.19 -10.11
CA VAL A 197 19.30 -0.52 -11.33
C VAL A 197 19.50 0.73 -12.20
N CYS A 198 18.45 1.53 -12.40
CA CYS A 198 18.54 2.77 -13.15
C CYS A 198 19.51 3.78 -12.51
N ILE A 199 19.48 3.92 -11.19
CA ILE A 199 20.40 4.79 -10.45
C ILE A 199 21.84 4.32 -10.64
N ILE A 200 22.12 3.01 -10.52
CA ILE A 200 23.46 2.44 -10.74
C ILE A 200 23.95 2.71 -12.16
N ILE A 201 23.09 2.51 -13.17
CA ILE A 201 23.42 2.81 -14.57
C ILE A 201 23.79 4.29 -14.75
N CYS A 202 22.98 5.20 -14.18
CA CYS A 202 23.24 6.63 -14.21
C CYS A 202 24.58 6.99 -13.57
N LEU A 203 24.92 6.41 -12.41
CA LEU A 203 26.18 6.63 -11.72
C LEU A 203 27.38 6.14 -12.54
N VAL A 204 27.29 4.94 -13.15
CA VAL A 204 28.34 4.38 -14.02
C VAL A 204 28.55 5.27 -15.26
N LEU A 205 27.47 5.74 -15.87
CA LEU A 205 27.55 6.66 -17.01
C LEU A 205 28.17 8.00 -16.61
N ALA A 206 27.77 8.57 -15.47
CA ALA A 206 28.34 9.79 -14.94
C ALA A 206 29.85 9.64 -14.66
N TRP A 207 30.26 8.53 -14.05
CA TRP A 207 31.66 8.21 -13.79
C TRP A 207 32.48 8.10 -15.08
N LYS A 208 32.01 7.29 -16.06
CA LYS A 208 32.66 7.18 -17.38
C LYS A 208 32.81 8.54 -18.09
N LEU A 209 31.78 9.38 -18.01
CA LEU A 209 31.83 10.70 -18.61
C LEU A 209 32.77 11.66 -17.86
N ALA A 210 32.82 11.58 -16.53
CA ALA A 210 33.76 12.36 -15.72
C ALA A 210 35.23 12.02 -16.07
N ILE A 211 35.56 10.71 -16.13
CA ILE A 211 36.92 10.24 -16.55
C ILE A 211 37.25 10.72 -17.96
N LYS A 212 36.30 10.55 -18.91
CA LYS A 212 36.53 10.96 -20.31
C LYS A 212 36.73 12.48 -20.44
N THR A 213 36.00 13.26 -19.67
CA THR A 213 36.13 14.74 -19.65
C THR A 213 37.44 15.14 -18.97
N GLY A 214 37.77 14.50 -17.84
CA GLY A 214 39.04 14.74 -17.12
C GLY A 214 40.29 14.46 -18.00
N LYS A 215 40.30 13.30 -18.70
CA LYS A 215 41.37 12.98 -19.65
C LYS A 215 41.51 14.02 -20.76
N LYS A 216 40.41 14.47 -21.36
CA LYS A 216 40.43 15.51 -22.39
C LYS A 216 40.94 16.87 -21.90
N VAL A 217 40.55 17.24 -20.67
CA VAL A 217 41.06 18.47 -20.06
C VAL A 217 42.55 18.36 -19.77
N LEU A 218 43.00 17.23 -19.22
CA LEU A 218 44.39 16.97 -18.92
C LEU A 218 45.26 17.00 -20.19
N GLU A 219 44.84 16.27 -21.25
CA GLU A 219 45.53 16.27 -22.55
C GLU A 219 45.61 17.70 -23.14
N SER A 220 44.53 18.48 -23.00
CA SER A 220 44.53 19.89 -23.50
C SER A 220 45.46 20.85 -22.72
N ILE A 221 45.90 20.46 -21.53
CA ILE A 221 46.83 21.22 -20.69
C ILE A 221 48.27 20.74 -20.92
N LEU A 222 48.49 19.44 -20.97
CA LEU A 222 49.84 18.84 -21.05
C LEU A 222 50.49 19.00 -22.42
N VAL A 223 49.71 18.99 -23.53
CA VAL A 223 50.27 19.12 -24.89
C VAL A 223 50.96 20.48 -25.10
N PRO A 224 50.33 21.64 -24.80
CA PRO A 224 50.97 22.92 -24.96
C PRO A 224 52.16 23.15 -24.01
N LEU A 225 52.14 22.57 -22.80
CA LEU A 225 53.25 22.69 -21.84
C LEU A 225 54.51 21.95 -22.33
N ARG A 226 54.34 20.78 -22.99
CA ARG A 226 55.47 20.03 -23.60
C ARG A 226 56.07 20.73 -24.83
N GLU A 227 55.24 21.51 -25.55
CA GLU A 227 55.74 22.26 -26.72
C GLU A 227 56.55 23.51 -26.30
N VAL A 228 56.40 23.98 -25.06
CA VAL A 228 57.14 25.13 -24.51
C VAL A 228 58.44 24.68 -23.82
N GLU A 229 58.57 23.38 -23.46
CA GLU A 229 59.73 22.82 -22.75
C GLU A 229 60.78 22.21 -23.71
N ASN A 230 60.45 22.10 -25.02
CA ASN A 230 61.36 21.72 -26.11
C ASN A 230 61.70 22.95 -26.98
#